data_082967ce323598f5a5860de759db1125
#
_entry.id   082967ce323598f5a5860de759db1125
#
_cell.length_a   1.000
_cell.length_b   1.000
_cell.length_c   1.000
_cell.angle_alpha   90.00
_cell.angle_beta   90.00
_cell.angle_gamma   90.00
#
_symmetry.space_group_name_H-M   'P 1'
#
loop_
_entity.id
_entity.type
_entity.pdbx_description
1 polymer ?
#
loop_
_entity_poly.entity_id
_entity_poly.type
_entity_poly.pdbx_seq_one_letter_code
_entity_poly.pdbx_strand_id
1 'polypeptide(L)'
;PLTARPVLRLASQAFDNLWMGNLIGSFVVVMVLFILPITLLGTASPFAIRIALHDSRQAGTVAGSIYAISTLGSFIGTFLPDLILIPLIGTYRTFLVISSILLVIALFSLAIFVHWKRALKLSWMVLVIILLAIFGTRGADKIADGLVYESESSYNYIQVLQQNGYTLLRLNEGQGVHSIYHPQQLNYHGPWEQVLVAPLFNAPPVQLSDIKSMAIVGLAAGTTARQAAIVYPDIAIDGYEI
;
A
#
# COMPACT_ATOMS: atom_id res chain seq x y z
N PRO A 1 9.50 -8.35 7.39
CA PRO A 1 8.64 -9.15 6.50
C PRO A 1 8.03 -10.39 7.18
N LEU A 2 8.80 -11.15 7.99
CA LEU A 2 8.33 -12.38 8.65
C LEU A 2 7.09 -12.19 9.53
N THR A 3 7.02 -11.09 10.23
CA THR A 3 5.95 -10.77 11.20
C THR A 3 4.85 -9.90 10.64
N ALA A 4 5.06 -9.24 9.50
CA ALA A 4 4.11 -8.27 8.97
C ALA A 4 2.75 -8.89 8.64
N ARG A 5 2.71 -9.92 7.80
CA ARG A 5 1.44 -10.59 7.44
C ARG A 5 0.69 -11.19 8.63
N PRO A 6 1.32 -11.98 9.53
CA PRO A 6 0.58 -12.50 10.70
C PRO A 6 0.10 -11.38 11.62
N VAL A 7 0.89 -10.32 11.86
CA VAL A 7 0.48 -9.20 12.70
C VAL A 7 -0.68 -8.43 12.06
N LEU A 8 -0.62 -8.15 10.75
CA LEU A 8 -1.71 -7.48 10.04
C LEU A 8 -3.00 -8.31 10.02
N ARG A 9 -2.91 -9.64 9.86
CA ARG A 9 -4.08 -10.54 9.92
C ARG A 9 -4.71 -10.59 11.30
N LEU A 10 -3.90 -10.70 12.36
CA LEU A 10 -4.40 -10.66 13.73
C LEU A 10 -5.02 -9.30 14.05
N ALA A 11 -4.41 -8.21 13.58
CA ALA A 11 -4.94 -6.88 13.77
C ALA A 11 -6.29 -6.69 13.06
N SER A 12 -6.42 -7.10 11.78
CA SER A 12 -7.69 -6.98 11.06
C SER A 12 -8.82 -7.73 11.76
N GLN A 13 -8.58 -8.96 12.23
CA GLN A 13 -9.57 -9.74 12.97
C GLN A 13 -9.96 -9.12 14.33
N ALA A 14 -9.00 -8.50 15.02
CA ALA A 14 -9.24 -7.87 16.31
C ALA A 14 -10.03 -6.55 16.19
N PHE A 15 -9.89 -5.85 15.05
CA PHE A 15 -10.45 -4.50 14.87
C PHE A 15 -11.77 -4.45 14.10
N ASP A 16 -12.17 -5.53 13.42
CA ASP A 16 -13.46 -5.62 12.74
C ASP A 16 -14.67 -5.32 13.64
N ASN A 17 -14.51 -5.41 14.97
CA ASN A 17 -15.57 -5.19 15.96
C ASN A 17 -15.53 -3.83 16.69
N LEU A 18 -14.56 -2.94 16.41
CA LEU A 18 -14.37 -1.72 17.19
C LEU A 18 -14.21 -0.48 16.30
N TRP A 19 -15.27 0.32 16.15
CA TRP A 19 -15.26 1.57 15.38
C TRP A 19 -14.17 2.57 15.79
N MET A 20 -13.83 2.67 17.06
CA MET A 20 -12.69 3.47 17.57
C MET A 20 -11.35 2.73 17.50
N GLY A 21 -11.38 1.42 17.25
CA GLY A 21 -10.20 0.57 17.22
C GLY A 21 -9.29 0.77 16.00
N ASN A 22 -9.82 1.25 14.88
CA ASN A 22 -9.04 1.31 13.64
C ASN A 22 -7.83 2.26 13.71
N LEU A 23 -7.97 3.45 14.28
CA LEU A 23 -6.87 4.41 14.43
C LEU A 23 -5.83 3.93 15.44
N ILE A 24 -6.28 3.55 16.63
CA ILE A 24 -5.38 3.08 17.70
C ILE A 24 -4.74 1.75 17.28
N GLY A 25 -5.54 0.87 16.69
CA GLY A 25 -5.06 -0.42 16.23
C GLY A 25 -4.00 -0.33 15.14
N SER A 26 -4.23 0.46 14.11
CA SER A 26 -3.23 0.69 13.06
C SER A 26 -1.97 1.34 13.61
N PHE A 27 -2.09 2.30 14.52
CA PHE A 27 -0.94 2.91 15.19
C PHE A 27 -0.12 1.87 15.98
N VAL A 28 -0.78 1.03 16.79
CA VAL A 28 -0.10 -0.02 17.57
C VAL A 28 0.60 -1.03 16.65
N VAL A 29 -0.07 -1.46 15.58
CA VAL A 29 0.51 -2.39 14.60
C VAL A 29 1.76 -1.80 13.94
N VAL A 30 1.68 -0.54 13.49
CA VAL A 30 2.83 0.17 12.91
C VAL A 30 3.97 0.27 13.93
N MET A 31 3.68 0.64 15.17
CA MET A 31 4.70 0.70 16.22
C MET A 31 5.36 -0.65 16.48
N VAL A 32 4.57 -1.73 16.61
CA VAL A 32 5.10 -3.09 16.84
C VAL A 32 5.97 -3.56 15.67
N LEU A 33 5.59 -3.28 14.44
CA LEU A 33 6.33 -3.70 13.26
C LEU A 33 7.62 -2.90 13.03
N PHE A 34 7.60 -1.60 13.29
CA PHE A 34 8.64 -0.69 12.82
C PHE A 34 9.54 -0.13 13.93
N ILE A 35 9.14 -0.14 15.21
CA ILE A 35 9.95 0.45 16.28
C ILE A 35 11.34 -0.16 16.35
N LEU A 36 11.44 -1.48 16.27
CA LEU A 36 12.74 -2.17 16.36
C LEU A 36 13.63 -1.92 15.13
N PRO A 37 13.16 -2.16 13.87
CA PRO A 37 14.00 -1.93 12.71
C PRO A 37 14.37 -0.44 12.53
N ILE A 38 13.46 0.51 12.79
CA ILE A 38 13.77 1.94 12.68
C ILE A 38 14.76 2.37 13.74
N THR A 39 14.62 1.92 14.99
CA THR A 39 15.57 2.22 16.05
C THR A 39 16.97 1.70 15.70
N LEU A 40 17.08 0.46 15.21
CA LEU A 40 18.36 -0.10 14.79
C LEU A 40 18.97 0.66 13.60
N LEU A 41 18.19 1.02 12.60
CA LEU A 41 18.66 1.85 11.48
C LEU A 41 19.08 3.24 11.93
N GLY A 42 18.38 3.83 12.89
CA GLY A 42 18.73 5.13 13.48
C GLY A 42 20.10 5.14 14.16
N THR A 43 20.60 4.00 14.63
CA THR A 43 21.95 3.91 15.21
C THR A 43 23.07 3.90 14.16
N ALA A 44 22.75 3.66 12.88
CA ALA A 44 23.76 3.54 11.83
C ALA A 44 24.59 4.81 11.63
N SER A 45 23.94 5.98 11.59
CA SER A 45 24.65 7.27 11.41
C SER A 45 25.62 7.61 12.55
N PRO A 46 25.24 7.54 13.84
CA PRO A 46 26.18 7.74 14.94
C PRO A 46 27.35 6.76 14.92
N PHE A 47 27.11 5.49 14.62
CA PHE A 47 28.18 4.51 14.48
C PHE A 47 29.11 4.81 13.31
N ALA A 48 28.58 5.19 12.16
CA ALA A 48 29.36 5.56 10.99
C ALA A 48 30.26 6.77 11.28
N ILE A 49 29.73 7.81 11.95
CA ILE A 49 30.50 8.97 12.37
C ILE A 49 31.63 8.54 13.31
N ARG A 50 31.35 7.72 14.31
CA ARG A 50 32.35 7.23 15.25
C ARG A 50 33.49 6.45 14.61
N ILE A 51 33.16 5.59 13.63
CA ILE A 51 34.16 4.78 12.92
C ILE A 51 34.99 5.65 11.97
N ALA A 52 34.38 6.63 11.31
CA ALA A 52 35.05 7.51 10.35
C ALA A 52 35.89 8.62 11.03
N LEU A 53 35.65 8.89 12.32
CA LEU A 53 36.31 9.94 13.04
C LEU A 53 37.67 9.46 13.57
N HIS A 54 38.76 9.93 12.95
CA HIS A 54 40.13 9.65 13.37
C HIS A 54 40.74 10.82 14.18
N ASP A 55 40.31 12.06 13.89
CA ASP A 55 40.74 13.27 14.58
C ASP A 55 39.54 14.13 14.96
N SER A 56 39.48 14.55 16.21
CA SER A 56 38.39 15.38 16.73
C SER A 56 38.23 16.72 15.99
N ARG A 57 39.33 17.24 15.42
CA ARG A 57 39.31 18.47 14.61
C ARG A 57 38.49 18.31 13.30
N GLN A 58 38.29 17.09 12.81
CA GLN A 58 37.58 16.80 11.61
C GLN A 58 36.11 16.37 11.89
N ALA A 59 35.66 16.39 13.13
CA ALA A 59 34.35 15.89 13.53
C ALA A 59 33.21 16.55 12.76
N GLY A 60 33.26 17.85 12.54
CA GLY A 60 32.24 18.58 11.77
C GLY A 60 32.17 18.16 10.31
N THR A 61 33.30 18.00 9.64
CA THR A 61 33.38 17.58 8.23
C THR A 61 32.91 16.14 8.04
N VAL A 62 33.35 15.23 8.92
CA VAL A 62 32.94 13.82 8.88
C VAL A 62 31.43 13.69 9.13
N ALA A 63 30.90 14.33 10.17
CA ALA A 63 29.48 14.32 10.46
C ALA A 63 28.69 14.94 9.32
N GLY A 64 29.09 16.08 8.79
CA GLY A 64 28.43 16.74 7.65
C GLY A 64 28.37 15.86 6.40
N SER A 65 29.45 15.17 6.06
CA SER A 65 29.50 14.26 4.92
C SER A 65 28.54 13.07 5.10
N ILE A 66 28.53 12.47 6.30
CA ILE A 66 27.64 11.34 6.59
C ILE A 66 26.16 11.78 6.56
N TYR A 67 25.84 12.95 7.12
CA TYR A 67 24.50 13.50 7.04
C TYR A 67 24.07 13.82 5.61
N ALA A 68 24.95 14.38 4.78
CA ALA A 68 24.65 14.65 3.38
C ALA A 68 24.33 13.37 2.61
N ILE A 69 25.14 12.32 2.78
CA ILE A 69 24.89 11.00 2.17
C ILE A 69 23.58 10.40 2.69
N SER A 70 23.33 10.48 4.00
CA SER A 70 22.10 9.98 4.62
C SER A 70 20.86 10.71 4.09
N THR A 71 20.94 12.03 3.90
CA THR A 71 19.85 12.84 3.35
C THR A 71 19.55 12.43 1.90
N LEU A 72 20.58 12.24 1.09
CA LEU A 72 20.43 11.77 -0.29
C LEU A 72 19.79 10.37 -0.33
N GLY A 73 20.28 9.47 0.52
CA GLY A 73 19.72 8.14 0.68
C GLY A 73 18.27 8.14 1.15
N SER A 74 17.91 9.02 2.08
CA SER A 74 16.54 9.19 2.56
C SER A 74 15.62 9.73 1.46
N PHE A 75 16.08 10.68 0.66
CA PHE A 75 15.33 11.20 -0.48
C PHE A 75 15.00 10.07 -1.48
N ILE A 76 16.01 9.31 -1.91
CA ILE A 76 15.82 8.17 -2.81
C ILE A 76 14.91 7.11 -2.16
N GLY A 77 15.16 6.79 -0.89
CA GLY A 77 14.42 5.78 -0.13
C GLY A 77 12.96 6.14 0.13
N THR A 78 12.59 7.42 0.07
CA THR A 78 11.20 7.87 0.18
C THR A 78 10.44 7.66 -1.13
N PHE A 79 11.03 8.04 -2.25
CA PHE A 79 10.31 8.04 -3.54
C PHE A 79 10.42 6.72 -4.30
N LEU A 80 11.57 6.06 -4.25
CA LEU A 80 11.81 4.83 -5.02
C LEU A 80 10.84 3.68 -4.67
N PRO A 81 10.58 3.37 -3.38
CA PRO A 81 9.61 2.33 -3.05
C PRO A 81 8.21 2.66 -3.52
N ASP A 82 7.73 3.86 -3.21
CA ASP A 82 6.34 4.26 -3.44
C ASP A 82 6.00 4.43 -4.93
N LEU A 83 6.86 5.13 -5.68
CA LEU A 83 6.60 5.45 -7.08
C LEU A 83 6.98 4.33 -8.06
N ILE A 84 7.90 3.45 -7.68
CA ILE A 84 8.46 2.46 -8.62
C ILE A 84 8.27 1.03 -8.11
N LEU A 85 8.75 0.71 -6.91
CA LEU A 85 8.78 -0.69 -6.48
C LEU A 85 7.40 -1.22 -6.14
N ILE A 86 6.60 -0.50 -5.35
CA ILE A 86 5.28 -0.94 -4.95
C ILE A 86 4.35 -1.16 -6.16
N PRO A 87 4.24 -0.22 -7.13
CA PRO A 87 3.42 -0.46 -8.32
C PRO A 87 3.89 -1.62 -9.19
N LEU A 88 5.20 -1.90 -9.23
CA LEU A 88 5.75 -2.96 -10.09
C LEU A 88 5.69 -4.34 -9.44
N ILE A 89 5.97 -4.44 -8.14
CA ILE A 89 6.17 -5.74 -7.47
C ILE A 89 5.35 -5.93 -6.20
N GLY A 90 4.60 -4.90 -5.76
CA GLY A 90 3.79 -4.90 -4.54
C GLY A 90 4.60 -4.65 -3.27
N THR A 91 3.91 -4.28 -2.19
CA THR A 91 4.51 -3.90 -0.91
C THR A 91 5.38 -5.00 -0.30
N TYR A 92 4.87 -6.24 -0.26
CA TYR A 92 5.61 -7.33 0.38
C TYR A 92 6.96 -7.63 -0.29
N ARG A 93 6.97 -7.69 -1.64
CA ARG A 93 8.20 -7.93 -2.40
C ARG A 93 9.16 -6.76 -2.29
N THR A 94 8.66 -5.53 -2.22
CA THR A 94 9.46 -4.32 -1.97
C THR A 94 10.21 -4.42 -0.64
N PHE A 95 9.55 -4.84 0.43
CA PHE A 95 10.21 -5.10 1.72
C PHE A 95 11.27 -6.20 1.63
N LEU A 96 11.03 -7.27 0.86
CA LEU A 96 12.03 -8.32 0.64
C LEU A 96 13.26 -7.80 -0.11
N VAL A 97 13.06 -7.00 -1.16
CA VAL A 97 14.16 -6.41 -1.93
C VAL A 97 15.02 -5.51 -1.04
N ILE A 98 14.41 -4.58 -0.31
CA ILE A 98 15.14 -3.68 0.60
C ILE A 98 15.85 -4.47 1.70
N SER A 99 15.19 -5.45 2.31
CA SER A 99 15.80 -6.32 3.33
C SER A 99 16.98 -7.12 2.77
N SER A 100 16.88 -7.57 1.51
CA SER A 100 17.97 -8.29 0.84
C SER A 100 19.18 -7.39 0.62
N ILE A 101 18.97 -6.16 0.15
CA ILE A 101 20.04 -5.17 -0.05
C ILE A 101 20.73 -4.89 1.28
N LEU A 102 19.97 -4.62 2.34
CA LEU A 102 20.54 -4.37 3.68
C LEU A 102 21.32 -5.58 4.20
N LEU A 103 20.82 -6.80 4.01
CA LEU A 103 21.51 -8.02 4.42
C LEU A 103 22.82 -8.21 3.65
N VAL A 104 22.82 -8.00 2.34
CA VAL A 104 24.03 -8.10 1.52
C VAL A 104 25.09 -7.09 1.98
N ILE A 105 24.69 -5.83 2.19
CA ILE A 105 25.59 -4.79 2.70
C ILE A 105 26.14 -5.18 4.08
N ALA A 106 25.29 -5.68 4.98
CA ALA A 106 25.71 -6.08 6.33
C ALA A 106 26.69 -7.26 6.29
N LEU A 107 26.41 -8.31 5.53
CA LEU A 107 27.28 -9.49 5.41
C LEU A 107 28.62 -9.14 4.73
N PHE A 108 28.59 -8.31 3.70
CA PHE A 108 29.79 -7.84 3.00
C PHE A 108 30.66 -7.01 3.93
N SER A 109 30.08 -6.05 4.62
CA SER A 109 30.78 -5.23 5.62
C SER A 109 31.39 -6.07 6.75
N LEU A 110 30.61 -7.04 7.25
CA LEU A 110 31.10 -7.95 8.30
C LEU A 110 32.25 -8.82 7.81
N ALA A 111 32.22 -9.29 6.57
CA ALA A 111 33.27 -10.10 5.98
C ALA A 111 34.58 -9.32 5.82
N ILE A 112 34.52 -8.07 5.36
CA ILE A 112 35.70 -7.24 5.10
C ILE A 112 36.25 -6.64 6.39
N PHE A 113 35.42 -6.00 7.22
CA PHE A 113 35.90 -5.17 8.34
C PHE A 113 36.02 -5.91 9.66
N VAL A 114 35.39 -7.09 9.80
CA VAL A 114 35.45 -7.85 11.06
C VAL A 114 36.09 -9.21 10.86
N HIS A 115 35.36 -10.15 10.26
CA HIS A 115 35.88 -11.49 10.00
C HIS A 115 34.94 -12.28 9.07
N TRP A 116 35.45 -12.82 7.96
CA TRP A 116 34.67 -13.60 7.01
C TRP A 116 33.93 -14.80 7.62
N LYS A 117 34.51 -15.47 8.65
CA LYS A 117 33.86 -16.58 9.38
C LYS A 117 32.57 -16.14 10.11
N ARG A 118 32.50 -14.89 10.57
CA ARG A 118 31.26 -14.36 11.19
C ARG A 118 30.19 -14.08 10.14
N ALA A 119 30.58 -13.55 9.01
CA ALA A 119 29.65 -13.37 7.88
C ALA A 119 29.08 -14.74 7.42
N LEU A 120 29.93 -15.76 7.32
CA LEU A 120 29.50 -17.12 6.98
C LEU A 120 28.51 -17.70 8.02
N LYS A 121 28.74 -17.46 9.31
CA LYS A 121 27.80 -17.92 10.37
C LYS A 121 26.40 -17.27 10.25
N LEU A 122 26.31 -16.07 9.70
CA LEU A 122 25.06 -15.35 9.53
C LEU A 122 24.44 -15.50 8.12
N SER A 123 25.14 -16.16 7.19
CA SER A 123 24.64 -16.36 5.82
C SER A 123 23.35 -17.19 5.73
N TRP A 124 23.00 -17.96 6.76
CA TRP A 124 21.69 -18.65 6.83
C TRP A 124 20.51 -17.69 6.71
N MET A 125 20.69 -16.39 7.06
CA MET A 125 19.65 -15.36 6.88
C MET A 125 19.31 -15.16 5.39
N VAL A 126 20.27 -15.39 4.49
CA VAL A 126 20.01 -15.36 3.03
C VAL A 126 19.02 -16.47 2.67
N LEU A 127 19.20 -17.68 3.24
CA LEU A 127 18.26 -18.78 3.03
C LEU A 127 16.84 -18.40 3.52
N VAL A 128 16.75 -17.73 4.66
CA VAL A 128 15.44 -17.25 5.17
C VAL A 128 14.78 -16.27 4.19
N ILE A 129 15.53 -15.30 3.64
CA ILE A 129 14.98 -14.38 2.64
C ILE A 129 14.54 -15.13 1.38
N ILE A 130 15.33 -16.10 0.91
CA ILE A 130 14.96 -16.92 -0.25
C ILE A 130 13.67 -17.69 0.02
N LEU A 131 13.56 -18.31 1.19
CA LEU A 131 12.33 -19.04 1.57
C LEU A 131 11.13 -18.09 1.64
N LEU A 132 11.30 -16.90 2.19
CA LEU A 132 10.26 -15.87 2.21
C LEU A 132 9.89 -15.38 0.80
N ALA A 133 10.86 -15.27 -0.11
CA ALA A 133 10.59 -14.91 -1.49
C ALA A 133 9.81 -16.01 -2.23
N ILE A 134 10.09 -17.28 -1.95
CA ILE A 134 9.43 -18.41 -2.62
C ILE A 134 8.03 -18.68 -2.02
N PHE A 135 7.92 -18.71 -0.71
CA PHE A 135 6.69 -19.13 -0.03
C PHE A 135 5.84 -17.98 0.45
N GLY A 136 6.47 -16.87 0.88
CA GLY A 136 5.78 -15.71 1.42
C GLY A 136 5.13 -14.82 0.35
N THR A 137 5.52 -14.95 -0.92
CA THR A 137 4.91 -14.21 -2.05
C THR A 137 3.74 -14.97 -2.70
N ARG A 138 3.43 -16.16 -2.20
CA ARG A 138 2.32 -16.96 -2.72
C ARG A 138 1.01 -16.60 -2.00
N GLY A 139 -0.08 -16.56 -2.76
CA GLY A 139 -1.42 -16.28 -2.26
C GLY A 139 -1.69 -14.79 -2.08
N ALA A 140 -2.93 -14.46 -1.73
CA ALA A 140 -3.39 -13.10 -1.52
C ALA A 140 -2.72 -12.46 -0.29
N ASP A 141 -2.42 -11.17 -0.38
CA ASP A 141 -1.88 -10.40 0.74
C ASP A 141 -2.93 -10.21 1.83
N LYS A 142 -4.19 -10.03 1.41
CA LYS A 142 -5.35 -9.96 2.31
C LYS A 142 -6.39 -10.99 1.87
N ILE A 143 -6.73 -11.87 2.79
CA ILE A 143 -7.75 -12.89 2.56
C ILE A 143 -9.13 -12.22 2.67
N ALA A 144 -9.92 -12.32 1.61
CA ALA A 144 -11.32 -11.92 1.60
C ALA A 144 -12.15 -13.01 0.91
N ASP A 145 -13.36 -13.24 1.42
CA ASP A 145 -14.26 -14.22 0.82
C ASP A 145 -14.64 -13.79 -0.60
N GLY A 146 -14.53 -14.72 -1.54
CA GLY A 146 -14.82 -14.46 -2.96
C GLY A 146 -13.78 -13.62 -3.69
N LEU A 147 -12.55 -13.50 -3.17
CA LEU A 147 -11.47 -12.76 -3.84
C LEU A 147 -11.11 -13.39 -5.18
N VAL A 148 -11.27 -12.62 -6.26
CA VAL A 148 -10.97 -13.03 -7.64
C VAL A 148 -9.71 -12.35 -8.17
N TYR A 149 -9.50 -11.10 -7.79
CA TYR A 149 -8.37 -10.31 -8.25
C TYR A 149 -7.86 -9.40 -7.14
N GLU A 150 -6.55 -9.23 -7.09
CA GLU A 150 -5.84 -8.39 -6.14
C GLU A 150 -4.66 -7.69 -6.84
N SER A 151 -4.49 -6.42 -6.58
CA SER A 151 -3.36 -5.63 -7.09
C SER A 151 -3.06 -4.45 -6.18
N GLU A 152 -1.86 -3.91 -6.28
CA GLU A 152 -1.46 -2.66 -5.63
C GLU A 152 -1.06 -1.62 -6.68
N SER A 153 -1.45 -0.37 -6.46
CA SER A 153 -0.98 0.81 -7.17
C SER A 153 -0.31 1.77 -6.21
N SER A 154 0.23 2.88 -6.70
CA SER A 154 0.75 3.96 -5.84
C SER A 154 -0.33 4.62 -4.97
N TYR A 155 -1.61 4.43 -5.31
CA TYR A 155 -2.72 5.12 -4.67
C TYR A 155 -3.62 4.19 -3.86
N ASN A 156 -3.81 2.94 -4.34
CA ASN A 156 -4.81 2.04 -3.78
C ASN A 156 -4.33 0.60 -3.74
N TYR A 157 -4.73 -0.10 -2.70
CA TYR A 157 -4.82 -1.54 -2.69
C TYR A 157 -6.18 -1.95 -3.28
N ILE A 158 -6.16 -2.72 -4.35
CA ILE A 158 -7.31 -3.02 -5.19
C ILE A 158 -7.71 -4.48 -4.98
N GLN A 159 -8.98 -4.72 -4.65
CA GLN A 159 -9.56 -6.07 -4.60
C GLN A 159 -10.84 -6.13 -5.43
N VAL A 160 -10.98 -7.20 -6.21
CA VAL A 160 -12.25 -7.56 -6.85
C VAL A 160 -12.78 -8.83 -6.20
N LEU A 161 -13.99 -8.76 -5.68
CA LEU A 161 -14.65 -9.87 -5.00
C LEU A 161 -15.88 -10.31 -5.80
N GLN A 162 -16.16 -11.61 -5.79
CA GLN A 162 -17.41 -12.17 -6.29
C GLN A 162 -18.16 -12.84 -5.12
N GLN A 163 -19.31 -12.29 -4.78
CA GLN A 163 -20.13 -12.75 -3.66
C GLN A 163 -21.61 -12.69 -4.05
N ASN A 164 -22.34 -13.79 -3.91
CA ASN A 164 -23.80 -13.86 -4.13
C ASN A 164 -24.27 -13.30 -5.49
N GLY A 165 -23.48 -13.47 -6.54
CA GLY A 165 -23.78 -12.95 -7.88
C GLY A 165 -23.34 -11.50 -8.13
N TYR A 166 -22.86 -10.80 -7.10
CA TYR A 166 -22.30 -9.47 -7.21
C TYR A 166 -20.80 -9.52 -7.45
N THR A 167 -20.32 -8.59 -8.28
CA THR A 167 -18.89 -8.26 -8.39
C THR A 167 -18.67 -6.94 -7.69
N LEU A 168 -17.78 -6.93 -6.70
CA LEU A 168 -17.49 -5.78 -5.84
C LEU A 168 -16.06 -5.32 -6.09
N LEU A 169 -15.87 -4.02 -6.33
CA LEU A 169 -14.56 -3.37 -6.31
C LEU A 169 -14.35 -2.75 -4.94
N ARG A 170 -13.32 -3.18 -4.24
CA ARG A 170 -12.84 -2.57 -3.00
C ARG A 170 -11.51 -1.88 -3.23
N LEU A 171 -11.38 -0.69 -2.74
CA LEU A 171 -10.15 0.10 -2.70
C LEU A 171 -9.80 0.41 -1.24
N ASN A 172 -8.70 1.13 -1.02
CA ASN A 172 -8.32 1.65 0.29
C ASN A 172 -8.28 0.57 1.38
N GLU A 173 -7.43 -0.43 1.20
CA GLU A 173 -7.23 -1.49 2.18
C GLU A 173 -8.46 -2.43 2.37
N GLY A 174 -9.41 -2.41 1.44
CA GLY A 174 -10.61 -3.25 1.49
C GLY A 174 -11.70 -2.75 2.43
N GLN A 175 -11.62 -1.49 2.90
CA GLN A 175 -12.55 -0.95 3.88
C GLN A 175 -13.90 -0.52 3.30
N GLY A 176 -13.98 -0.27 2.00
CA GLY A 176 -15.21 0.18 1.36
C GLY A 176 -15.44 -0.45 0.01
N VAL A 177 -16.71 -0.62 -0.37
CA VAL A 177 -17.10 -0.97 -1.74
C VAL A 177 -17.21 0.31 -2.55
N HIS A 178 -16.33 0.46 -3.54
CA HIS A 178 -16.27 1.64 -4.41
C HIS A 178 -17.06 1.47 -5.69
N SER A 179 -17.26 0.22 -6.12
CA SER A 179 -18.17 -0.12 -7.21
C SER A 179 -18.78 -1.47 -6.99
N ILE A 180 -20.01 -1.61 -7.51
CA ILE A 180 -20.78 -2.85 -7.43
C ILE A 180 -21.42 -3.12 -8.80
N TYR A 181 -21.38 -4.37 -9.19
CA TYR A 181 -21.99 -4.83 -10.43
C TYR A 181 -22.80 -6.11 -10.19
N HIS A 182 -23.99 -6.15 -10.76
CA HIS A 182 -24.81 -7.37 -10.92
C HIS A 182 -25.44 -7.37 -12.31
N PRO A 183 -25.48 -8.50 -13.01
CA PRO A 183 -25.97 -8.53 -14.40
C PRO A 183 -27.47 -8.13 -14.53
N GLN A 184 -28.28 -8.47 -13.53
CA GLN A 184 -29.72 -8.27 -13.56
C GLN A 184 -30.24 -7.18 -12.63
N GLN A 185 -29.39 -6.67 -11.70
CA GLN A 185 -29.79 -5.64 -10.75
C GLN A 185 -29.07 -4.33 -11.04
N LEU A 186 -29.78 -3.24 -10.81
CA LEU A 186 -29.28 -1.88 -10.99
C LEU A 186 -29.37 -1.07 -9.71
N ASN A 187 -30.29 -1.39 -8.84
CA ASN A 187 -30.46 -0.70 -7.57
C ASN A 187 -29.72 -1.50 -6.48
N TYR A 188 -28.75 -0.88 -5.87
CA TYR A 188 -27.89 -1.45 -4.83
C TYR A 188 -28.12 -0.83 -3.46
N HIS A 189 -29.08 0.13 -3.34
CA HIS A 189 -29.39 0.90 -2.15
C HIS A 189 -28.17 1.63 -1.56
N GLY A 190 -27.34 2.18 -2.46
CA GLY A 190 -26.06 2.82 -2.12
C GLY A 190 -25.97 4.27 -2.59
N PRO A 191 -24.79 4.87 -2.46
CA PRO A 191 -24.58 6.26 -2.88
C PRO A 191 -24.68 6.47 -4.40
N TRP A 192 -24.52 5.40 -5.18
CA TRP A 192 -24.50 5.47 -6.64
C TRP A 192 -25.83 5.91 -7.23
N GLU A 193 -26.96 5.45 -6.67
CA GLU A 193 -28.30 5.86 -7.07
C GLU A 193 -28.65 7.28 -6.60
N GLN A 194 -28.14 7.67 -5.42
CA GLN A 194 -28.46 8.96 -4.81
C GLN A 194 -27.98 10.12 -5.66
N VAL A 195 -26.79 10.01 -6.30
CA VAL A 195 -26.26 11.09 -7.14
C VAL A 195 -27.07 11.29 -8.44
N LEU A 196 -27.82 10.28 -8.88
CA LEU A 196 -28.64 10.37 -10.09
C LEU A 196 -29.83 11.31 -9.93
N VAL A 197 -30.26 11.60 -8.71
CA VAL A 197 -31.37 12.55 -8.48
C VAL A 197 -30.89 14.01 -8.44
N ALA A 198 -29.59 14.27 -8.49
CA ALA A 198 -29.04 15.62 -8.39
C ALA A 198 -29.63 16.63 -9.41
N PRO A 199 -29.86 16.28 -10.69
CA PRO A 199 -30.49 17.20 -11.64
C PRO A 199 -31.90 17.65 -11.26
N LEU A 200 -32.64 16.84 -10.47
CA LEU A 200 -34.00 17.16 -10.03
C LEU A 200 -34.05 18.24 -8.95
N PHE A 201 -32.91 18.64 -8.39
CA PHE A 201 -32.82 19.79 -7.47
C PHE A 201 -32.76 21.13 -8.20
N ASN A 202 -32.68 21.14 -9.53
CA ASN A 202 -32.78 22.37 -10.31
C ASN A 202 -34.22 22.91 -10.31
N ALA A 203 -34.37 24.17 -10.70
CA ALA A 203 -35.69 24.80 -10.80
C ALA A 203 -36.56 24.07 -11.85
N PRO A 204 -37.82 23.71 -11.49
CA PRO A 204 -38.72 23.00 -12.41
C PRO A 204 -39.18 23.90 -13.57
N PRO A 205 -39.57 23.32 -14.72
CA PRO A 205 -39.63 21.88 -14.98
C PRO A 205 -38.28 21.31 -15.39
N VAL A 206 -37.92 20.14 -14.88
CA VAL A 206 -36.74 19.39 -15.30
C VAL A 206 -37.20 18.05 -15.89
N GLN A 207 -36.81 17.78 -17.11
CA GLN A 207 -37.04 16.50 -17.77
C GLN A 207 -35.76 15.68 -17.84
N LEU A 208 -35.86 14.36 -17.73
CA LEU A 208 -34.67 13.49 -17.83
C LEU A 208 -33.97 13.61 -19.19
N SER A 209 -34.74 13.92 -20.22
CA SER A 209 -34.25 14.16 -21.59
C SER A 209 -33.39 15.44 -21.72
N ASP A 210 -33.47 16.36 -20.75
CA ASP A 210 -32.67 17.58 -20.76
C ASP A 210 -31.22 17.33 -20.32
N ILE A 211 -30.98 16.20 -19.65
CA ILE A 211 -29.66 15.82 -19.17
C ILE A 211 -28.91 15.13 -20.30
N LYS A 212 -27.96 15.84 -20.92
CA LYS A 212 -27.24 15.37 -22.11
C LYS A 212 -25.81 14.95 -21.84
N SER A 213 -25.23 15.41 -20.75
CA SER A 213 -23.84 15.09 -20.39
C SER A 213 -23.67 14.98 -18.89
N MET A 214 -22.73 14.14 -18.47
CA MET A 214 -22.33 13.93 -17.08
C MET A 214 -20.82 13.74 -17.03
N ALA A 215 -20.16 14.44 -16.12
CA ALA A 215 -18.77 14.19 -15.75
C ALA A 215 -18.74 13.48 -14.40
N ILE A 216 -18.03 12.36 -14.31
CA ILE A 216 -17.85 11.59 -13.09
C ILE A 216 -16.39 11.63 -12.68
N VAL A 217 -16.08 12.29 -11.58
CA VAL A 217 -14.75 12.34 -10.98
C VAL A 217 -14.70 11.29 -9.86
N GLY A 218 -13.80 10.33 -9.99
CA GLY A 218 -13.80 9.11 -9.17
C GLY A 218 -14.74 8.06 -9.74
N LEU A 219 -14.48 7.65 -10.99
CA LEU A 219 -15.32 6.70 -11.73
C LEU A 219 -15.34 5.31 -11.10
N ALA A 220 -14.27 4.89 -10.47
CA ALA A 220 -14.00 3.53 -10.00
C ALA A 220 -14.26 2.49 -11.11
N ALA A 221 -15.14 1.50 -10.91
CA ALA A 221 -15.52 0.55 -11.97
C ALA A 221 -16.83 0.92 -12.68
N GLY A 222 -17.30 2.15 -12.55
CA GLY A 222 -18.38 2.70 -13.35
C GLY A 222 -19.81 2.32 -12.93
N THR A 223 -20.08 2.00 -11.67
CA THR A 223 -21.44 1.70 -11.18
C THR A 223 -22.41 2.82 -11.52
N THR A 224 -22.07 4.06 -11.12
CA THR A 224 -22.90 5.24 -11.40
C THR A 224 -23.04 5.51 -12.91
N ALA A 225 -21.97 5.34 -13.68
CA ALA A 225 -22.00 5.51 -15.13
C ALA A 225 -22.98 4.55 -15.79
N ARG A 226 -22.93 3.27 -15.40
CA ARG A 226 -23.86 2.25 -15.89
C ARG A 226 -25.32 2.59 -15.56
N GLN A 227 -25.57 3.05 -14.34
CA GLN A 227 -26.91 3.43 -13.91
C GLN A 227 -27.40 4.70 -14.65
N ALA A 228 -26.52 5.72 -14.78
CA ALA A 228 -26.81 6.95 -15.51
C ALA A 228 -27.17 6.67 -16.97
N ALA A 229 -26.44 5.81 -17.65
CA ALA A 229 -26.71 5.43 -19.05
C ALA A 229 -28.08 4.74 -19.25
N ILE A 230 -28.66 4.19 -18.19
CA ILE A 230 -29.99 3.56 -18.23
C ILE A 230 -31.08 4.56 -17.86
N VAL A 231 -30.82 5.45 -16.90
CA VAL A 231 -31.79 6.42 -16.39
C VAL A 231 -31.95 7.60 -17.33
N TYR A 232 -30.85 8.07 -17.92
CA TYR A 232 -30.83 9.25 -18.79
C TYR A 232 -30.65 8.83 -20.24
N PRO A 233 -31.66 9.01 -21.13
CA PRO A 233 -31.52 8.64 -22.51
C PRO A 233 -30.47 9.51 -23.22
N ASP A 234 -29.62 8.83 -24.01
CA ASP A 234 -28.59 9.47 -24.85
C ASP A 234 -27.58 10.36 -24.08
N ILE A 235 -27.31 10.07 -22.82
CA ILE A 235 -26.33 10.81 -22.02
C ILE A 235 -24.90 10.51 -22.48
N ALA A 236 -24.11 11.57 -22.70
CA ALA A 236 -22.66 11.46 -22.85
C ALA A 236 -21.99 11.45 -21.46
N ILE A 237 -21.13 10.46 -21.19
CA ILE A 237 -20.49 10.32 -19.89
C ILE A 237 -18.98 10.39 -20.03
N ASP A 238 -18.38 11.36 -19.35
CA ASP A 238 -16.93 11.50 -19.20
C ASP A 238 -16.53 11.02 -17.80
N GLY A 239 -15.78 9.93 -17.73
CA GLY A 239 -15.31 9.35 -16.47
C GLY A 239 -13.82 9.61 -16.25
N TYR A 240 -13.45 10.07 -15.05
CA TYR A 240 -12.07 10.32 -14.61
C TYR A 240 -11.74 9.44 -13.40
N GLU A 241 -10.62 8.73 -13.47
CA GLU A 241 -10.10 7.90 -12.39
C GLU A 241 -8.58 8.02 -12.31
N ILE A 242 -7.97 7.77 -11.13
CA ILE A 242 -6.53 7.78 -10.89
C ILE A 242 -5.93 6.37 -10.90
#